data_05632bebff5f2949700bb30342ca36f3
#
_entry.id   05632bebff5f2949700bb30342ca36f3
#
_cell.length_a   1.000
_cell.length_b   1.000
_cell.length_c   1.000
_cell.angle_alpha   90.00
_cell.angle_beta   90.00
_cell.angle_gamma   90.00
#
_symmetry.space_group_name_H-M   'P 1'
#
loop_
_entity.id
_entity.type
_entity.pdbx_description
1 polymer ?
#
loop_
_entity_poly.entity_id
_entity_poly.type
_entity_poly.pdbx_seq_one_letter_code
_entity_poly.pdbx_strand_id
1 'polypeptide(L)'
;MTKTKNNYVLRVTCPSIRGVTADITSFLSSRGCNIRDSAQFDDESTNHYFMRITFRSEEGQSLEDLRKEFQPLVDKYKMEFEFFDERAKRKVILMVSRFGHCLNDLLYRWGIGALPIDIVGVISNHLDFQKVVEGHGITYHHIKVTKENKAEAEAAQMRIVREAGAELIVLARYMQILSDEMCPFSYTHLRAHETS
;
A
#
# COMPACT_ATOMS: atom_id res chain seq x y z
N MET A 1 28.12 -4.18 19.92
CA MET A 1 26.85 -3.56 19.52
C MET A 1 26.32 -4.31 18.31
N THR A 2 25.25 -5.08 18.48
CA THR A 2 24.63 -5.83 17.39
C THR A 2 23.98 -4.81 16.44
N LYS A 3 24.54 -4.65 15.22
CA LYS A 3 23.94 -3.81 14.18
C LYS A 3 22.53 -4.32 13.89
N THR A 4 21.54 -3.48 14.01
CA THR A 4 20.13 -3.85 13.79
C THR A 4 19.94 -4.16 12.30
N LYS A 5 19.63 -5.41 11.99
CA LYS A 5 19.34 -5.83 10.61
C LYS A 5 17.95 -5.33 10.23
N ASN A 6 17.87 -4.39 9.32
CA ASN A 6 16.61 -3.85 8.84
C ASN A 6 16.26 -4.44 7.48
N ASN A 7 15.01 -4.80 7.30
CA ASN A 7 14.48 -5.27 6.02
C ASN A 7 13.79 -4.10 5.32
N TYR A 8 14.09 -3.93 4.07
CA TYR A 8 13.58 -2.84 3.24
C TYR A 8 13.04 -3.37 1.92
N VAL A 9 12.17 -2.59 1.32
CA VAL A 9 11.66 -2.80 -0.04
C VAL A 9 12.00 -1.57 -0.86
N LEU A 10 12.60 -1.79 -2.02
CA LEU A 10 12.77 -0.78 -3.06
C LEU A 10 11.79 -1.06 -4.19
N ARG A 11 11.04 -0.06 -4.59
CA ARG A 11 10.19 -0.06 -5.78
C ARG A 11 10.70 0.98 -6.75
N VAL A 12 10.86 0.60 -8.01
CA VAL A 12 11.36 1.47 -9.08
C VAL A 12 10.44 1.35 -10.29
N THR A 13 10.18 2.49 -10.91
CA THR A 13 9.57 2.61 -12.23
C THR A 13 10.43 3.55 -13.08
N CYS A 14 10.78 3.16 -14.29
CA CYS A 14 11.57 3.99 -15.20
C CYS A 14 11.32 3.57 -16.67
N PRO A 15 11.78 4.35 -17.66
CA PRO A 15 11.86 3.87 -19.04
C PRO A 15 12.68 2.59 -19.14
N SER A 16 12.29 1.68 -20.04
CA SER A 16 13.03 0.43 -20.27
C SER A 16 14.38 0.74 -20.93
N ILE A 17 15.45 0.70 -20.13
CA ILE A 17 16.80 1.03 -20.55
C ILE A 17 17.74 -0.08 -20.10
N ARG A 18 18.64 -0.50 -21.00
CA ARG A 18 19.66 -1.52 -20.72
C ARG A 18 20.56 -1.09 -19.54
N GLY A 19 20.78 -2.01 -18.59
CA GLY A 19 21.69 -1.83 -17.47
C GLY A 19 21.03 -1.40 -16.15
N VAL A 20 19.74 -1.04 -16.17
CA VAL A 20 19.00 -0.62 -14.96
C VAL A 20 19.12 -1.63 -13.83
N THR A 21 18.82 -2.91 -14.11
CA THR A 21 18.89 -3.99 -13.10
C THR A 21 20.29 -4.14 -12.52
N ALA A 22 21.32 -4.12 -13.39
CA ALA A 22 22.70 -4.29 -12.97
C ALA A 22 23.16 -3.16 -12.05
N ASP A 23 22.83 -1.92 -12.39
CA ASP A 23 23.22 -0.76 -11.59
C ASP A 23 22.50 -0.72 -10.24
N ILE A 24 21.21 -1.04 -10.20
CA ILE A 24 20.43 -1.10 -8.96
C ILE A 24 20.98 -2.19 -8.03
N THR A 25 21.22 -3.40 -8.56
CA THR A 25 21.74 -4.50 -7.74
C THR A 25 23.18 -4.25 -7.28
N SER A 26 24.02 -3.63 -8.10
CA SER A 26 25.38 -3.19 -7.72
C SER A 26 25.33 -2.11 -6.65
N PHE A 27 24.43 -1.16 -6.75
CA PHE A 27 24.22 -0.13 -5.73
C PHE A 27 23.90 -0.77 -4.37
N LEU A 28 22.93 -1.68 -4.31
CA LEU A 28 22.54 -2.35 -3.06
C LEU A 28 23.69 -3.19 -2.49
N SER A 29 24.37 -3.98 -3.35
CA SER A 29 25.47 -4.84 -2.95
C SER A 29 26.66 -4.04 -2.39
N SER A 30 27.06 -2.95 -3.03
CA SER A 30 28.18 -2.11 -2.59
C SER A 30 27.95 -1.43 -1.24
N ARG A 31 26.70 -1.42 -0.75
CA ARG A 31 26.29 -0.84 0.55
C ARG A 31 25.98 -1.90 1.60
N GLY A 32 26.46 -3.11 1.41
CA GLY A 32 26.25 -4.19 2.37
C GLY A 32 24.80 -4.61 2.50
N CYS A 33 24.01 -4.44 1.42
CA CYS A 33 22.63 -4.89 1.36
C CYS A 33 22.56 -6.25 0.70
N ASN A 34 21.86 -7.19 1.34
CA ASN A 34 21.62 -8.54 0.82
C ASN A 34 20.23 -8.64 0.23
N ILE A 35 20.13 -8.86 -1.08
CA ILE A 35 18.87 -9.02 -1.80
C ILE A 35 18.25 -10.37 -1.43
N ARG A 36 16.98 -10.37 -1.01
CA ARG A 36 16.22 -11.53 -0.59
C ARG A 36 15.24 -12.00 -1.67
N ASP A 37 14.64 -11.05 -2.34
CA ASP A 37 13.67 -11.29 -3.41
C ASP A 37 13.74 -10.16 -4.43
N SER A 38 13.53 -10.47 -5.70
CA SER A 38 13.51 -9.50 -6.77
C SER A 38 12.47 -9.91 -7.82
N ALA A 39 11.54 -9.02 -8.08
CA ALA A 39 10.57 -9.15 -9.15
C ALA A 39 10.75 -7.96 -10.10
N GLN A 40 10.71 -8.24 -11.39
CA GLN A 40 10.82 -7.23 -12.44
C GLN A 40 9.83 -7.52 -13.56
N PHE A 41 9.36 -6.47 -14.19
CA PHE A 41 8.47 -6.54 -15.33
C PHE A 41 8.83 -5.44 -16.32
N ASP A 42 9.03 -5.82 -17.57
CA ASP A 42 9.28 -4.91 -18.67
C ASP A 42 8.01 -4.84 -19.53
N ASP A 43 7.36 -3.69 -19.54
CA ASP A 43 6.17 -3.45 -20.35
C ASP A 43 6.59 -2.84 -21.70
N GLU A 44 6.76 -3.70 -22.70
CA GLU A 44 7.12 -3.29 -24.06
C GLU A 44 6.09 -2.34 -24.68
N SER A 45 4.82 -2.45 -24.30
CA SER A 45 3.74 -1.64 -24.87
C SER A 45 3.81 -0.17 -24.47
N THR A 46 4.24 0.10 -23.23
CA THR A 46 4.39 1.45 -22.67
C THR A 46 5.85 1.90 -22.58
N ASN A 47 6.81 1.02 -22.91
CA ASN A 47 8.23 1.23 -22.72
C ASN A 47 8.59 1.59 -21.27
N HIS A 48 7.93 0.94 -20.30
CA HIS A 48 8.19 1.13 -18.87
C HIS A 48 8.71 -0.16 -18.24
N TYR A 49 9.74 0.04 -17.41
CA TYR A 49 10.33 -1.01 -16.58
C TYR A 49 9.91 -0.81 -15.13
N PHE A 50 9.46 -1.89 -14.51
CA PHE A 50 9.04 -1.95 -13.11
C PHE A 50 9.91 -2.94 -12.36
N MET A 51 10.38 -2.55 -11.19
CA MET A 51 11.17 -3.44 -10.34
C MET A 51 10.77 -3.30 -8.88
N ARG A 52 10.67 -4.43 -8.18
CA ARG A 52 10.51 -4.51 -6.74
C ARG A 52 11.58 -5.41 -6.17
N ILE A 53 12.38 -4.90 -5.26
CA ILE A 53 13.43 -5.64 -4.57
C ILE A 53 13.15 -5.61 -3.07
N THR A 54 13.15 -6.78 -2.43
CA THR A 54 13.20 -6.90 -0.98
C THR A 54 14.63 -7.22 -0.58
N PHE A 55 15.20 -6.43 0.31
CA PHE A 55 16.58 -6.59 0.74
C PHE A 55 16.75 -6.34 2.23
N ARG A 56 17.86 -6.84 2.79
CA ARG A 56 18.25 -6.63 4.17
C ARG A 56 19.53 -5.80 4.21
N SER A 57 19.51 -4.70 4.96
CA SER A 57 20.71 -3.94 5.29
C SER A 57 21.46 -4.70 6.40
N GLU A 58 22.62 -5.25 6.08
CA GLU A 58 23.44 -5.98 7.04
C GLU A 58 24.38 -5.07 7.83
N GLU A 59 24.69 -3.91 7.29
CA GLU A 59 25.54 -2.90 7.90
C GLU A 59 24.76 -1.81 8.66
N GLY A 60 23.42 -1.90 8.69
CA GLY A 60 22.56 -1.00 9.46
C GLY A 60 22.37 0.37 8.82
N GLN A 61 22.45 0.46 7.49
CA GLN A 61 22.18 1.71 6.77
C GLN A 61 20.72 2.15 6.95
N SER A 62 20.53 3.45 7.10
CA SER A 62 19.20 4.05 7.20
C SER A 62 18.53 4.19 5.82
N LEU A 63 17.20 4.23 5.81
CA LEU A 63 16.47 4.52 4.57
C LEU A 63 16.78 5.91 4.01
N GLU A 64 17.09 6.86 4.90
CA GLU A 64 17.40 8.23 4.50
C GLU A 64 18.73 8.29 3.74
N ASP A 65 19.74 7.59 4.22
CA ASP A 65 21.05 7.51 3.57
C ASP A 65 20.93 6.80 2.20
N LEU A 66 20.21 5.66 2.18
CA LEU A 66 19.96 4.94 0.93
C LEU A 66 19.24 5.81 -0.11
N ARG A 67 18.25 6.61 0.30
CA ARG A 67 17.53 7.53 -0.61
C ARG A 67 18.46 8.59 -1.18
N LYS A 68 19.29 9.20 -0.34
CA LYS A 68 20.23 10.23 -0.78
C LYS A 68 21.26 9.68 -1.76
N GLU A 69 21.82 8.52 -1.44
CA GLU A 69 22.87 7.89 -2.25
C GLU A 69 22.32 7.23 -3.53
N PHE A 70 21.03 6.95 -3.61
CA PHE A 70 20.37 6.41 -4.80
C PHE A 70 20.09 7.47 -5.87
N GLN A 71 20.11 8.77 -5.52
CA GLN A 71 19.77 9.88 -6.40
C GLN A 71 20.53 9.90 -7.74
N PRO A 72 21.84 9.58 -7.82
CA PRO A 72 22.54 9.53 -9.10
C PRO A 72 21.98 8.50 -10.09
N LEU A 73 21.43 7.38 -9.60
CA LEU A 73 20.76 6.39 -10.46
C LEU A 73 19.39 6.89 -10.93
N VAL A 74 18.68 7.60 -10.03
CA VAL A 74 17.41 8.25 -10.36
C VAL A 74 17.58 9.22 -11.52
N ASP A 75 18.59 10.07 -11.45
CA ASP A 75 18.88 11.07 -12.47
C ASP A 75 19.32 10.42 -13.79
N LYS A 76 20.17 9.37 -13.70
CA LYS A 76 20.68 8.62 -14.86
C LYS A 76 19.57 7.96 -15.67
N TYR A 77 18.62 7.33 -15.00
CA TYR A 77 17.58 6.52 -15.63
C TYR A 77 16.18 7.16 -15.61
N LYS A 78 16.07 8.39 -15.08
CA LYS A 78 14.80 9.11 -14.88
C LYS A 78 13.78 8.25 -14.13
N MET A 79 14.24 7.68 -13.00
CA MET A 79 13.44 6.76 -12.19
C MET A 79 12.46 7.50 -11.30
N GLU A 80 11.28 6.92 -11.15
CA GLU A 80 10.45 7.08 -9.95
C GLU A 80 10.80 5.96 -8.99
N PHE A 81 11.06 6.27 -7.73
CA PHE A 81 11.45 5.25 -6.76
C PHE A 81 10.89 5.49 -5.37
N GLU A 82 10.80 4.42 -4.62
CA GLU A 82 10.33 4.48 -3.24
C GLU A 82 10.98 3.37 -2.40
N PHE A 83 11.58 3.78 -1.27
CA PHE A 83 12.07 2.86 -0.26
C PHE A 83 11.09 2.76 0.89
N PHE A 84 10.79 1.54 1.33
CA PHE A 84 9.91 1.25 2.46
C PHE A 84 10.63 0.41 3.50
N ASP A 85 10.32 0.63 4.77
CA ASP A 85 10.62 -0.34 5.82
C ASP A 85 9.58 -1.49 5.72
N GLU A 86 10.06 -2.74 5.58
CA GLU A 86 9.18 -3.91 5.51
C GLU A 86 8.31 -4.08 6.77
N ARG A 87 8.73 -3.49 7.90
CA ARG A 87 8.01 -3.52 9.18
C ARG A 87 7.02 -2.38 9.35
N ALA A 88 7.12 -1.35 8.53
CA ALA A 88 6.20 -0.23 8.60
C ALA A 88 4.80 -0.70 8.18
N LYS A 89 3.89 -0.73 9.13
CA LYS A 89 2.50 -1.06 8.87
C LYS A 89 1.84 0.14 8.21
N ARG A 90 1.23 -0.06 7.05
CA ARG A 90 0.43 0.97 6.40
C ARG A 90 -0.89 1.15 7.12
N LYS A 91 -1.29 2.38 7.32
CA LYS A 91 -2.61 2.71 7.85
C LYS A 91 -3.67 2.52 6.78
N VAL A 92 -4.64 1.66 7.06
CA VAL A 92 -5.65 1.22 6.11
C VAL A 92 -7.04 1.52 6.61
N ILE A 93 -7.90 2.05 5.75
CA ILE A 93 -9.34 2.06 5.94
C ILE A 93 -9.95 0.97 5.09
N LEU A 94 -10.82 0.15 5.69
CA LEU A 94 -11.63 -0.82 4.98
C LEU A 94 -12.99 -0.21 4.67
N MET A 95 -13.48 -0.37 3.44
CA MET A 95 -14.83 0.02 3.07
C MET A 95 -15.66 -1.21 2.76
N VAL A 96 -16.83 -1.34 3.37
CA VAL A 96 -17.72 -2.50 3.23
C VAL A 96 -19.17 -2.06 3.03
N SER A 97 -19.94 -2.86 2.31
CA SER A 97 -21.40 -2.73 2.24
C SER A 97 -22.08 -3.85 3.04
N ARG A 98 -23.12 -4.45 2.49
CA ARG A 98 -24.00 -5.42 3.17
C ARG A 98 -23.39 -6.82 3.37
N PHE A 99 -22.39 -7.21 2.57
CA PHE A 99 -21.80 -8.54 2.60
C PHE A 99 -20.43 -8.52 3.23
N GLY A 100 -20.25 -9.22 4.34
CA GLY A 100 -19.07 -9.09 5.20
C GLY A 100 -18.01 -10.17 5.06
N HIS A 101 -18.12 -11.14 4.12
CA HIS A 101 -17.13 -12.21 4.02
C HIS A 101 -15.70 -11.70 3.78
N CYS A 102 -15.51 -10.71 2.90
CA CYS A 102 -14.19 -10.09 2.69
C CYS A 102 -13.72 -9.34 3.94
N LEU A 103 -14.60 -8.60 4.61
CA LEU A 103 -14.28 -7.90 5.84
C LEU A 103 -13.83 -8.87 6.94
N ASN A 104 -14.58 -9.95 7.14
CA ASN A 104 -14.28 -10.97 8.16
C ASN A 104 -12.95 -11.67 7.89
N ASP A 105 -12.63 -12.01 6.64
CA ASP A 105 -11.34 -12.59 6.27
C ASP A 105 -10.18 -11.63 6.55
N LEU A 106 -10.34 -10.35 6.18
CA LEU A 106 -9.33 -9.33 6.44
C LEU A 106 -9.11 -9.10 7.94
N LEU A 107 -10.19 -9.00 8.73
CA LEU A 107 -10.11 -8.85 10.18
C LEU A 107 -9.46 -10.06 10.85
N TYR A 108 -9.80 -11.28 10.40
CA TYR A 108 -9.18 -12.51 10.88
C TYR A 108 -7.67 -12.53 10.60
N ARG A 109 -7.27 -12.30 9.34
CA ARG A 109 -5.84 -12.27 8.95
C ARG A 109 -5.06 -11.17 9.66
N TRP A 110 -5.67 -10.01 9.85
CA TRP A 110 -5.07 -8.93 10.62
C TRP A 110 -4.89 -9.32 12.10
N GLY A 111 -5.92 -9.91 12.70
CA GLY A 111 -5.91 -10.35 14.10
C GLY A 111 -4.83 -11.41 14.40
N ILE A 112 -4.56 -12.32 13.47
CA ILE A 112 -3.48 -13.32 13.60
C ILE A 112 -2.09 -12.81 13.15
N GLY A 113 -1.98 -11.52 12.76
CA GLY A 113 -0.72 -10.93 12.32
C GLY A 113 -0.27 -11.33 10.91
N ALA A 114 -1.13 -11.96 10.11
CA ALA A 114 -0.81 -12.38 8.73
C ALA A 114 -0.81 -11.21 7.73
N LEU A 115 -1.40 -10.07 8.10
CA LEU A 115 -1.39 -8.85 7.29
C LEU A 115 -0.57 -7.77 8.01
N PRO A 116 0.52 -7.27 7.44
CA PRO A 116 1.36 -6.22 8.03
C PRO A 116 0.76 -4.83 7.78
N ILE A 117 -0.49 -4.62 8.18
CA ILE A 117 -1.24 -3.38 8.07
C ILE A 117 -1.74 -2.93 9.45
N ASP A 118 -2.12 -1.65 9.55
CA ASP A 118 -2.79 -1.07 10.69
C ASP A 118 -4.19 -0.60 10.24
N ILE A 119 -5.24 -1.32 10.65
CA ILE A 119 -6.61 -0.97 10.28
C ILE A 119 -7.05 0.15 11.21
N VAL A 120 -7.05 1.38 10.69
CA VAL A 120 -7.37 2.60 11.47
C VAL A 120 -8.86 2.94 11.48
N GLY A 121 -9.66 2.28 10.66
CA GLY A 121 -11.11 2.45 10.63
C GLY A 121 -11.79 1.59 9.58
N VAL A 122 -13.09 1.43 9.75
CA VAL A 122 -13.99 0.80 8.77
C VAL A 122 -15.11 1.78 8.43
N ILE A 123 -15.33 2.01 7.14
CA ILE A 123 -16.44 2.83 6.64
C ILE A 123 -17.48 1.92 5.98
N SER A 124 -18.76 2.13 6.31
CA SER A 124 -19.84 1.38 5.68
C SER A 124 -21.08 2.24 5.48
N ASN A 125 -21.85 1.90 4.47
CA ASN A 125 -23.20 2.44 4.22
C ASN A 125 -24.33 1.64 4.91
N HIS A 126 -23.96 0.63 5.72
CA HIS A 126 -24.87 -0.22 6.51
C HIS A 126 -24.34 -0.38 7.94
N LEU A 127 -25.18 -0.81 8.87
CA LEU A 127 -24.80 -1.02 10.29
C LEU A 127 -24.48 -2.48 10.64
N ASP A 128 -24.63 -3.39 9.68
CA ASP A 128 -24.58 -4.84 9.90
C ASP A 128 -23.30 -5.32 10.60
N PHE A 129 -22.17 -4.67 10.36
CA PHE A 129 -20.86 -5.11 10.89
C PHE A 129 -20.31 -4.24 12.01
N GLN A 130 -21.06 -3.26 12.49
CA GLN A 130 -20.58 -2.35 13.53
C GLN A 130 -20.07 -3.10 14.76
N LYS A 131 -20.88 -4.00 15.32
CA LYS A 131 -20.51 -4.77 16.53
C LYS A 131 -19.28 -5.64 16.33
N VAL A 132 -19.14 -6.24 15.14
CA VAL A 132 -17.99 -7.09 14.82
C VAL A 132 -16.72 -6.26 14.77
N VAL A 133 -16.73 -5.13 14.08
CA VAL A 133 -15.59 -4.23 13.92
C VAL A 133 -15.17 -3.61 15.25
N GLU A 134 -16.14 -3.09 16.02
CA GLU A 134 -15.89 -2.52 17.35
C GLU A 134 -15.36 -3.59 18.33
N GLY A 135 -15.78 -4.85 18.18
CA GLY A 135 -15.24 -5.99 18.93
C GLY A 135 -13.74 -6.25 18.70
N HIS A 136 -13.20 -5.78 17.57
CA HIS A 136 -11.76 -5.78 17.28
C HIS A 136 -11.05 -4.50 17.76
N GLY A 137 -11.75 -3.57 18.43
CA GLY A 137 -11.20 -2.28 18.85
C GLY A 137 -11.01 -1.27 17.72
N ILE A 138 -11.65 -1.47 16.57
CA ILE A 138 -11.54 -0.61 15.40
C ILE A 138 -12.76 0.32 15.34
N THR A 139 -12.52 1.59 15.00
CA THR A 139 -13.61 2.57 14.85
C THR A 139 -14.45 2.25 13.61
N TYR A 140 -15.78 2.25 13.80
CA TYR A 140 -16.74 2.03 12.72
C TYR A 140 -17.45 3.33 12.37
N HIS A 141 -17.41 3.70 11.08
CA HIS A 141 -18.05 4.91 10.55
C HIS A 141 -19.21 4.52 9.65
N HIS A 142 -20.44 4.80 10.08
CA HIS A 142 -21.63 4.59 9.27
C HIS A 142 -21.96 5.85 8.48
N ILE A 143 -21.88 5.77 7.16
CA ILE A 143 -22.23 6.86 6.24
C ILE A 143 -23.24 6.32 5.23
N LYS A 144 -24.50 6.68 5.41
CA LYS A 144 -25.57 6.29 4.48
C LYS A 144 -25.35 6.96 3.13
N VAL A 145 -25.32 6.17 2.07
CA VAL A 145 -25.16 6.64 0.69
C VAL A 145 -26.46 6.43 -0.07
N THR A 146 -26.99 7.51 -0.66
CA THR A 146 -28.14 7.52 -1.56
C THR A 146 -27.76 8.22 -2.86
N LYS A 147 -28.63 8.19 -3.86
CA LYS A 147 -28.38 8.91 -5.12
C LYS A 147 -28.27 10.43 -4.92
N GLU A 148 -29.05 10.95 -3.96
CA GLU A 148 -29.18 12.39 -3.71
C GLU A 148 -28.02 12.95 -2.88
N ASN A 149 -27.42 12.14 -1.98
CA ASN A 149 -26.38 12.61 -1.07
C ASN A 149 -24.98 12.07 -1.40
N LYS A 150 -24.79 11.45 -2.57
CA LYS A 150 -23.55 10.75 -2.91
C LYS A 150 -22.30 11.64 -2.74
N ALA A 151 -22.31 12.85 -3.27
CA ALA A 151 -21.18 13.78 -3.18
C ALA A 151 -20.84 14.15 -1.73
N GLU A 152 -21.85 14.45 -0.90
CA GLU A 152 -21.66 14.75 0.52
C GLU A 152 -21.14 13.55 1.32
N ALA A 153 -21.67 12.35 1.00
CA ALA A 153 -21.22 11.12 1.62
C ALA A 153 -19.76 10.81 1.28
N GLU A 154 -19.36 10.96 0.03
CA GLU A 154 -17.96 10.77 -0.40
C GLU A 154 -17.03 11.82 0.23
N ALA A 155 -17.43 13.08 0.31
CA ALA A 155 -16.68 14.11 1.02
C ALA A 155 -16.48 13.78 2.51
N ALA A 156 -17.52 13.25 3.18
CA ALA A 156 -17.43 12.79 4.56
C ALA A 156 -16.50 11.59 4.71
N GLN A 157 -16.55 10.62 3.79
CA GLN A 157 -15.65 9.47 3.76
C GLN A 157 -14.19 9.91 3.61
N MET A 158 -13.91 10.82 2.66
CA MET A 158 -12.56 11.34 2.43
C MET A 158 -12.03 12.14 3.62
N ARG A 159 -12.89 12.86 4.34
CA ARG A 159 -12.50 13.55 5.58
C ARG A 159 -12.02 12.54 6.63
N ILE A 160 -12.76 11.43 6.84
CA ILE A 160 -12.37 10.36 7.77
C ILE A 160 -11.03 9.74 7.36
N VAL A 161 -10.84 9.45 6.06
CA VAL A 161 -9.59 8.89 5.52
C VAL A 161 -8.40 9.80 5.85
N ARG A 162 -8.56 11.11 5.65
CA ARG A 162 -7.50 12.10 5.93
C ARG A 162 -7.24 12.27 7.43
N GLU A 163 -8.29 12.37 8.24
CA GLU A 163 -8.18 12.51 9.70
C GLU A 163 -7.54 11.29 10.35
N ALA A 164 -7.84 10.08 9.85
CA ALA A 164 -7.19 8.85 10.29
C ALA A 164 -5.73 8.70 9.79
N GLY A 165 -5.30 9.55 8.87
CA GLY A 165 -3.99 9.46 8.22
C GLY A 165 -3.83 8.16 7.43
N ALA A 166 -4.92 7.64 6.85
CA ALA A 166 -4.89 6.41 6.09
C ALA A 166 -4.13 6.59 4.77
N GLU A 167 -3.29 5.63 4.46
CA GLU A 167 -2.45 5.58 3.24
C GLU A 167 -3.06 4.69 2.15
N LEU A 168 -4.02 3.86 2.53
CA LEU A 168 -4.65 2.89 1.64
C LEU A 168 -6.13 2.72 2.01
N ILE A 169 -6.99 2.69 0.99
CA ILE A 169 -8.38 2.30 1.10
C ILE A 169 -8.55 0.93 0.44
N VAL A 170 -9.09 -0.03 1.18
CA VAL A 170 -9.42 -1.37 0.70
C VAL A 170 -10.92 -1.52 0.59
N LEU A 171 -11.40 -1.76 -0.63
CA LEU A 171 -12.82 -2.01 -0.90
C LEU A 171 -13.14 -3.48 -0.62
N ALA A 172 -13.57 -3.78 0.61
CA ALA A 172 -13.99 -5.10 1.06
C ALA A 172 -15.45 -5.36 0.66
N ARG A 173 -15.71 -5.50 -0.63
CA ARG A 173 -17.05 -5.59 -1.23
C ARG A 173 -17.91 -4.34 -0.94
N TYR A 174 -17.33 -3.18 -1.12
CA TYR A 174 -18.06 -1.92 -1.07
C TYR A 174 -18.82 -1.71 -2.39
N MET A 175 -20.15 -1.88 -2.36
CA MET A 175 -20.99 -1.95 -3.55
C MET A 175 -21.46 -0.56 -4.05
N GLN A 176 -20.61 0.45 -3.89
CA GLN A 176 -20.84 1.79 -4.42
C GLN A 176 -19.75 2.12 -5.44
N ILE A 177 -20.15 2.76 -6.54
CA ILE A 177 -19.19 3.29 -7.53
C ILE A 177 -18.59 4.54 -6.94
N LEU A 178 -17.28 4.59 -6.82
CA LEU A 178 -16.55 5.78 -6.39
C LEU A 178 -16.52 6.81 -7.51
N SER A 179 -16.59 8.11 -7.15
CA SER A 179 -16.41 9.17 -8.12
C SER A 179 -14.95 9.33 -8.53
N ASP A 180 -14.71 10.04 -9.65
CA ASP A 180 -13.35 10.34 -10.11
C ASP A 180 -12.57 11.19 -9.10
N GLU A 181 -13.25 11.93 -8.21
CA GLU A 181 -12.64 12.71 -7.15
C GLU A 181 -12.07 11.83 -6.01
N MET A 182 -12.67 10.67 -5.77
CA MET A 182 -12.16 9.68 -4.80
C MET A 182 -11.05 8.80 -5.38
N CYS A 183 -11.04 8.58 -6.69
CA CYS A 183 -10.09 7.69 -7.36
C CYS A 183 -8.62 8.13 -7.26
N PRO A 184 -8.24 9.41 -7.37
CA PRO A 184 -6.84 9.84 -7.29
C PRO A 184 -6.18 9.61 -5.92
N PHE A 185 -6.96 9.48 -4.86
CA PHE A 185 -6.44 9.22 -3.52
C PHE A 185 -6.02 7.76 -3.30
N SER A 186 -6.41 6.86 -4.17
CA SER A 186 -6.16 5.44 -4.05
C SER A 186 -5.28 4.90 -5.17
N TYR A 187 -3.99 5.19 -5.13
CA TYR A 187 -3.00 4.60 -6.05
C TYR A 187 -2.83 3.09 -5.91
N THR A 188 -3.57 2.46 -5.00
CA THR A 188 -3.58 1.00 -4.80
C THR A 188 -4.99 0.50 -4.54
N HIS A 189 -5.73 0.23 -5.62
CA HIS A 189 -6.99 -0.50 -5.54
C HIS A 189 -6.71 -2.00 -5.56
N LEU A 190 -6.91 -2.66 -4.44
CA LEU A 190 -7.18 -4.10 -4.45
C LEU A 190 -8.67 -4.28 -4.73
N ARG A 191 -9.01 -4.47 -5.99
CA ARG A 191 -10.31 -4.96 -6.39
C ARG A 191 -10.27 -6.47 -6.22
N ALA A 192 -11.08 -7.02 -5.31
CA ALA A 192 -11.33 -8.45 -5.30
C ALA A 192 -12.04 -8.78 -6.63
N HIS A 193 -11.35 -9.45 -7.55
CA HIS A 193 -12.00 -10.05 -8.71
C HIS A 193 -12.87 -11.19 -8.21
N GLU A 194 -14.16 -11.08 -8.39
CA GLU A 194 -15.05 -12.21 -8.29
C GLU A 194 -14.73 -13.13 -9.47
N THR A 195 -14.12 -14.26 -9.20
CA THR A 195 -14.14 -15.39 -10.12
C THR A 195 -15.54 -15.97 -10.08
N SER A 196 -16.27 -15.83 -11.17
CA SER A 196 -17.54 -16.47 -11.47
C SER A 196 -17.40 -17.98 -11.39
#